data_eb9037bf7820b6bebfd4c3d72311fc53
#
_entry.id   eb9037bf7820b6bebfd4c3d72311fc53
#
_cell.length_a   1.000
_cell.length_b   1.000
_cell.length_c   1.000
_cell.angle_alpha   90.00
_cell.angle_beta   90.00
_cell.angle_gamma   90.00
#
_symmetry.space_group_name_H-M   'P 1'
#
loop_
_entity.id
_entity.type
_entity.pdbx_description
1 polymer ?
#
loop_
_entity_poly.entity_id
_entity_poly.type
_entity_poly.pdbx_seq_one_letter_code
_entity_poly.pdbx_strand_id
1 'polypeptide(L)'
;MNNARVGLTVSRLAKLAVEGSGRTIVPTALLFTLLLAPGTADAFRCGSRIVQDGMHESEVVRLCGEPVSSKFLGYVMRGYEVGSRSLIHRGDRGLRERAWVREEVEVTEMIFNFGPRKLMRKLRFEGGVLVSIRTMGYGYIPGSR
;
A
#
# COMPACT_ATOMS: atom_id res chain seq x y z
N MET A 1 49.37 31.09 -12.96
CA MET A 1 49.34 30.71 -14.39
C MET A 1 48.29 29.68 -14.57
N ASN A 2 47.18 30.08 -15.28
CA ASN A 2 46.24 29.30 -16.06
C ASN A 2 45.42 28.17 -15.40
N ASN A 3 44.24 28.55 -14.91
CA ASN A 3 43.07 27.71 -14.98
C ASN A 3 41.87 28.58 -15.38
N ALA A 4 41.73 28.80 -16.68
CA ALA A 4 40.54 29.33 -17.30
C ALA A 4 40.02 28.27 -18.30
N ARG A 5 38.68 28.14 -18.36
CA ARG A 5 37.87 27.49 -19.39
C ARG A 5 37.51 26.01 -19.20
N VAL A 6 36.48 25.74 -18.42
CA VAL A 6 35.43 24.80 -18.84
C VAL A 6 34.09 25.33 -18.26
N GLY A 7 33.42 26.15 -18.99
CA GLY A 7 32.16 26.74 -18.58
C GLY A 7 31.46 27.45 -19.74
N LEU A 8 31.14 26.73 -20.81
CA LEU A 8 30.33 27.30 -21.90
C LEU A 8 30.00 26.23 -22.94
N THR A 9 29.05 25.35 -22.66
CA THR A 9 28.42 24.55 -23.74
C THR A 9 27.08 23.93 -23.41
N VAL A 10 26.41 24.29 -22.32
CA VAL A 10 25.07 23.73 -22.01
C VAL A 10 23.91 24.71 -22.35
N SER A 11 24.22 25.96 -22.66
CA SER A 11 23.19 27.00 -22.88
C SER A 11 22.72 27.18 -24.34
N ARG A 12 23.12 26.33 -25.27
CA ARG A 12 22.74 26.54 -26.70
C ARG A 12 21.83 25.45 -27.30
N LEU A 13 21.37 24.47 -26.55
CA LEU A 13 20.45 23.45 -27.09
C LEU A 13 18.97 23.62 -26.67
N ALA A 14 18.63 24.66 -25.93
CA ALA A 14 17.25 24.92 -25.50
C ALA A 14 16.50 25.98 -26.35
N LYS A 15 17.01 26.37 -27.53
CA LYS A 15 16.41 27.43 -28.32
C LYS A 15 15.92 27.05 -29.73
N LEU A 16 15.78 25.77 -30.02
CA LEU A 16 15.28 25.33 -31.32
C LEU A 16 14.10 24.36 -31.15
N ALA A 17 12.95 24.81 -30.73
CA ALA A 17 11.67 24.15 -30.97
C ALA A 17 10.49 24.91 -30.36
N VAL A 18 10.31 26.21 -30.69
CA VAL A 18 8.99 26.84 -30.51
C VAL A 18 8.80 27.83 -31.67
N GLU A 19 8.42 27.29 -32.82
CA GLU A 19 7.67 28.02 -33.83
C GLU A 19 7.02 27.02 -34.78
N GLY A 20 5.70 26.95 -34.72
CA GLY A 20 4.94 26.24 -35.74
C GLY A 20 3.73 25.46 -35.19
N SER A 21 2.58 26.07 -35.37
CA SER A 21 1.27 25.44 -35.44
C SER A 21 0.54 25.17 -34.11
N GLY A 22 -0.49 25.96 -33.86
CA GLY A 22 -1.46 25.97 -32.76
C GLY A 22 -2.23 24.67 -32.49
N ARG A 23 -1.51 23.64 -32.12
CA ARG A 23 -2.07 22.44 -31.45
C ARG A 23 -1.37 22.34 -30.11
N THR A 24 -2.14 22.48 -29.05
CA THR A 24 -1.70 22.25 -27.67
C THR A 24 -1.15 20.85 -27.55
N ILE A 25 0.15 20.68 -27.79
CA ILE A 25 0.88 19.47 -27.47
C ILE A 25 1.04 19.53 -25.96
N VAL A 26 0.06 18.96 -25.22
CA VAL A 26 0.26 18.60 -23.84
C VAL A 26 1.48 17.67 -23.84
N PRO A 27 2.59 18.02 -23.17
CA PRO A 27 3.80 17.22 -23.28
C PRO A 27 3.49 15.81 -22.77
N THR A 28 3.49 14.86 -23.69
CA THR A 28 3.27 13.42 -23.44
C THR A 28 4.18 12.90 -22.31
N ALA A 29 5.30 13.57 -22.06
CA ALA A 29 6.21 13.33 -20.96
C ALA A 29 5.57 13.57 -19.58
N LEU A 30 4.66 14.54 -19.44
CA LEU A 30 4.00 14.82 -18.16
C LEU A 30 2.95 13.76 -17.82
N LEU A 31 2.32 13.15 -18.82
CA LEU A 31 1.36 12.08 -18.66
C LEU A 31 2.04 10.75 -18.26
N PHE A 32 3.26 10.52 -18.73
CA PHE A 32 4.02 9.30 -18.44
C PHE A 32 4.59 9.29 -17.02
N THR A 33 4.92 10.44 -16.43
CA THR A 33 5.40 10.54 -15.04
C THR A 33 4.30 10.31 -14.00
N LEU A 34 3.04 10.56 -14.35
CA LEU A 34 1.91 10.34 -13.42
C LEU A 34 1.55 8.85 -13.24
N LEU A 35 1.96 7.97 -14.16
CA LEU A 35 1.69 6.53 -14.12
C LEU A 35 2.70 5.74 -13.26
N LEU A 36 3.78 6.36 -12.80
CA LEU A 36 4.83 5.72 -12.01
C LEU A 36 4.77 6.04 -10.50
N ALA A 37 3.62 6.44 -9.96
CA ALA A 37 3.48 6.60 -8.52
C ALA A 37 3.62 5.22 -7.84
N PRO A 38 4.73 4.94 -7.09
CA PRO A 38 4.87 3.68 -6.39
C PRO A 38 3.84 3.64 -5.26
N GLY A 39 2.88 2.73 -5.38
CA GLY A 39 2.04 2.36 -4.24
C GLY A 39 2.93 1.75 -3.16
N THR A 40 2.84 2.23 -1.92
CA THR A 40 3.53 1.61 -0.78
C THR A 40 2.81 0.31 -0.45
N ALA A 41 3.32 -0.81 -0.95
CA ALA A 41 2.87 -2.13 -0.53
C ALA A 41 3.75 -2.58 0.65
N ASP A 42 3.19 -2.64 1.86
CA ASP A 42 3.88 -3.20 3.01
C ASP A 42 3.89 -4.73 2.91
N ALA A 43 5.09 -5.30 2.87
CA ALA A 43 5.29 -6.74 2.83
C ALA A 43 6.55 -7.14 3.60
N PHE A 44 6.58 -8.36 4.16
CA PHE A 44 7.76 -8.93 4.79
C PHE A 44 7.85 -10.43 4.56
N ARG A 45 8.99 -11.04 4.91
CA ARG A 45 9.21 -12.48 4.71
C ARG A 45 9.20 -13.24 6.03
N CYS A 46 8.40 -14.32 6.07
CA CYS A 46 8.49 -15.38 7.05
C CYS A 46 9.17 -16.60 6.40
N GLY A 47 10.48 -16.76 6.66
CA GLY A 47 11.28 -17.76 5.94
C GLY A 47 11.34 -17.44 4.44
N SER A 48 10.89 -18.38 3.62
CA SER A 48 10.82 -18.23 2.16
C SER A 48 9.51 -17.61 1.65
N ARG A 49 8.51 -17.48 2.50
CA ARG A 49 7.17 -17.00 2.15
C ARG A 49 7.03 -15.51 2.38
N ILE A 50 6.26 -14.83 1.54
CA ILE A 50 5.95 -13.41 1.64
C ILE A 50 4.62 -13.27 2.36
N VAL A 51 4.57 -12.36 3.34
CA VAL A 51 3.34 -11.91 4.01
C VAL A 51 3.06 -10.49 3.54
N GLN A 52 1.83 -10.25 3.10
CA GLN A 52 1.38 -8.97 2.56
C GLN A 52 -0.04 -8.65 3.02
N ASP A 53 -0.45 -7.42 2.87
CA ASP A 53 -1.81 -6.99 3.18
C ASP A 53 -2.84 -7.83 2.41
N GLY A 54 -3.99 -8.04 3.04
CA GLY A 54 -5.07 -8.87 2.51
C GLY A 54 -4.99 -10.36 2.87
N MET A 55 -3.90 -10.85 3.47
CA MET A 55 -3.79 -12.24 3.91
C MET A 55 -4.63 -12.50 5.15
N HIS A 56 -5.19 -13.71 5.24
CA HIS A 56 -5.96 -14.12 6.42
C HIS A 56 -5.04 -14.45 7.61
N GLU A 57 -5.50 -14.14 8.81
CA GLU A 57 -4.78 -14.34 10.08
C GLU A 57 -4.25 -15.78 10.21
N SER A 58 -5.10 -16.78 9.97
CA SER A 58 -4.72 -18.20 10.04
C SER A 58 -3.61 -18.57 9.06
N GLU A 59 -3.58 -17.94 7.88
CA GLU A 59 -2.51 -18.15 6.91
C GLU A 59 -1.20 -17.53 7.39
N VAL A 60 -1.24 -16.31 7.93
CA VAL A 60 -0.06 -15.65 8.49
C VAL A 60 0.52 -16.46 9.65
N VAL A 61 -0.30 -16.95 10.57
CA VAL A 61 0.15 -17.81 11.68
C VAL A 61 0.77 -19.10 11.15
N ARG A 62 0.16 -19.73 10.16
CA ARG A 62 0.71 -20.93 9.52
C ARG A 62 2.07 -20.71 8.87
N LEU A 63 2.33 -19.52 8.32
CA LEU A 63 3.58 -19.16 7.63
C LEU A 63 4.67 -18.68 8.59
N CYS A 64 4.30 -17.91 9.60
CA CYS A 64 5.24 -17.22 10.50
C CYS A 64 5.41 -17.92 11.84
N GLY A 65 4.55 -18.90 12.15
CA GLY A 65 4.47 -19.53 13.46
C GLY A 65 3.60 -18.74 14.44
N GLU A 66 3.62 -19.12 15.70
CA GLU A 66 2.86 -18.51 16.77
C GLU A 66 3.34 -17.09 17.08
N PRO A 67 2.43 -16.11 17.23
CA PRO A 67 2.79 -14.76 17.68
C PRO A 67 3.21 -14.78 19.15
N VAL A 68 4.16 -13.95 19.56
CA VAL A 68 4.55 -13.77 20.96
C VAL A 68 3.51 -12.97 21.76
N SER A 69 2.61 -12.29 21.08
CA SER A 69 1.49 -11.55 21.66
C SER A 69 0.36 -11.47 20.65
N SER A 70 -0.85 -11.76 21.11
CA SER A 70 -2.10 -11.50 20.39
C SER A 70 -3.03 -10.71 21.31
N LYS A 71 -3.54 -9.59 20.83
CA LYS A 71 -4.38 -8.69 21.61
C LYS A 71 -5.59 -8.25 20.79
N PHE A 72 -6.76 -8.48 21.33
CA PHE A 72 -7.99 -7.87 20.85
C PHE A 72 -8.03 -6.38 21.20
N LEU A 73 -8.28 -5.53 20.22
CA LEU A 73 -8.30 -4.07 20.36
C LEU A 73 -9.72 -3.46 20.38
N GLY A 74 -10.74 -4.28 20.10
CA GLY A 74 -12.12 -3.83 19.98
C GLY A 74 -12.65 -3.96 18.56
N TYR A 75 -13.61 -3.14 18.21
CA TYR A 75 -14.28 -3.18 16.92
C TYR A 75 -14.11 -1.86 16.18
N VAL A 76 -14.13 -1.93 14.84
CA VAL A 76 -14.19 -0.76 13.96
C VAL A 76 -15.37 -0.88 13.01
N MET A 77 -15.98 0.26 12.68
CA MET A 77 -17.04 0.29 11.68
C MET A 77 -16.42 0.39 10.29
N ARG A 78 -16.69 -0.59 9.44
CA ARG A 78 -16.32 -0.56 8.03
C ARG A 78 -17.54 -0.34 7.16
N GLY A 79 -17.44 0.58 6.20
CA GLY A 79 -18.46 0.84 5.22
C GLY A 79 -18.01 0.37 3.85
N TYR A 80 -18.87 -0.36 3.14
CA TYR A 80 -18.64 -0.73 1.76
C TYR A 80 -19.89 -0.48 0.91
N GLU A 81 -19.68 -0.13 -0.34
CA GLU A 81 -20.77 0.01 -1.30
C GLU A 81 -21.24 -1.37 -1.74
N VAL A 82 -22.48 -1.67 -1.47
CA VAL A 82 -23.14 -2.81 -2.09
C VAL A 82 -23.67 -2.35 -3.45
N GLY A 83 -23.01 -2.80 -4.51
CA GLY A 83 -23.48 -2.54 -5.86
C GLY A 83 -24.88 -3.11 -6.03
N SER A 84 -25.87 -2.23 -6.15
CA SER A 84 -27.20 -2.62 -6.59
C SER A 84 -27.07 -3.26 -7.97
N ARG A 85 -27.36 -4.56 -8.10
CA ARG A 85 -27.67 -5.17 -9.37
C ARG A 85 -28.86 -4.41 -9.93
N SER A 86 -28.62 -3.57 -10.91
CA SER A 86 -29.67 -2.93 -11.68
C SER A 86 -30.55 -4.04 -12.26
N LEU A 87 -31.73 -4.26 -11.67
CA LEU A 87 -32.80 -4.90 -12.35
C LEU A 87 -33.21 -3.91 -13.45
N ILE A 88 -32.69 -4.14 -14.64
CA ILE A 88 -33.05 -3.37 -15.83
C ILE A 88 -34.52 -3.65 -16.13
N HIS A 89 -35.37 -2.86 -15.53
CA HIS A 89 -36.73 -2.70 -16.05
C HIS A 89 -36.64 -1.70 -17.20
N ARG A 90 -36.95 -2.18 -18.37
CA ARG A 90 -36.99 -1.46 -19.65
C ARG A 90 -37.96 -0.29 -19.52
N GLY A 91 -37.44 0.93 -19.28
CA GLY A 91 -38.25 2.13 -19.37
C GLY A 91 -38.04 3.24 -18.36
N ASP A 92 -37.28 3.03 -17.31
CA ASP A 92 -37.05 4.08 -16.31
C ASP A 92 -35.60 4.55 -16.31
N ARG A 93 -35.39 5.88 -16.18
CA ARG A 93 -34.05 6.48 -16.03
C ARG A 93 -33.53 6.05 -14.68
N GLY A 94 -32.85 4.89 -14.65
CA GLY A 94 -32.40 4.23 -13.44
C GLY A 94 -31.59 5.14 -12.52
N LEU A 95 -32.21 5.59 -11.46
CA LEU A 95 -31.53 6.08 -10.26
C LEU A 95 -30.69 4.92 -9.73
N ARG A 96 -29.38 4.99 -9.88
CA ARG A 96 -28.44 4.06 -9.22
C ARG A 96 -28.45 4.40 -7.73
N GLU A 97 -29.30 3.75 -7.00
CA GLU A 97 -29.29 3.81 -5.55
C GLU A 97 -28.06 3.03 -5.05
N ARG A 98 -27.09 3.76 -4.54
CA ARG A 98 -25.89 3.19 -3.90
C ARG A 98 -26.25 2.90 -2.46
N ALA A 99 -26.41 1.65 -2.12
CA ALA A 99 -26.60 1.26 -0.72
C ALA A 99 -25.24 1.16 -0.03
N TRP A 100 -25.06 1.93 1.05
CA TRP A 100 -23.93 1.83 1.95
C TRP A 100 -24.29 0.89 3.09
N VAL A 101 -23.54 -0.19 3.22
CA VAL A 101 -23.66 -1.09 4.37
C VAL A 101 -22.51 -0.80 5.31
N ARG A 102 -22.85 -0.68 6.60
CA ARG A 102 -21.85 -0.58 7.67
C ARG A 102 -21.81 -1.89 8.43
N GLU A 103 -20.63 -2.40 8.62
CA GLU A 103 -20.38 -3.63 9.36
C GLU A 103 -19.40 -3.33 10.49
N GLU A 104 -19.67 -3.92 11.65
CA GLU A 104 -18.76 -3.90 12.79
C GLU A 104 -17.77 -5.04 12.64
N VAL A 105 -16.49 -4.71 12.59
CA VAL A 105 -15.41 -5.65 12.30
C VAL A 105 -14.47 -5.72 13.50
N GLU A 106 -14.17 -6.93 13.95
CA GLU A 106 -13.21 -7.19 15.01
C GLU A 106 -11.80 -6.77 14.62
N VAL A 107 -11.06 -6.18 15.57
CA VAL A 107 -9.68 -5.77 15.39
C VAL A 107 -8.76 -6.54 16.32
N THR A 108 -7.81 -7.27 15.74
CA THR A 108 -6.77 -8.01 16.48
C THR A 108 -5.39 -7.49 16.11
N GLU A 109 -4.52 -7.31 17.09
CA GLU A 109 -3.11 -6.97 16.91
C GLU A 109 -2.23 -8.14 17.32
N MET A 110 -1.34 -8.58 16.45
CA MET A 110 -0.39 -9.64 16.71
C MET A 110 1.05 -9.16 16.59
N ILE A 111 1.92 -9.65 17.47
CA ILE A 111 3.36 -9.36 17.44
C ILE A 111 4.12 -10.66 17.19
N PHE A 112 4.96 -10.65 16.16
CA PHE A 112 5.83 -11.76 15.79
C PHE A 112 7.29 -11.41 16.11
N ASN A 113 7.95 -12.30 16.84
CA ASN A 113 9.36 -12.20 17.20
C ASN A 113 10.17 -13.24 16.40
N PHE A 114 11.09 -12.77 15.58
CA PHE A 114 11.93 -13.62 14.73
C PHE A 114 13.36 -13.79 15.26
N GLY A 115 13.57 -13.44 16.53
CA GLY A 115 14.85 -13.55 17.22
C GLY A 115 15.70 -12.29 17.16
N PRO A 116 16.85 -12.26 17.89
CA PRO A 116 17.61 -11.05 18.19
C PRO A 116 18.30 -10.39 17.00
N ARG A 117 18.41 -11.09 15.86
CA ARG A 117 19.02 -10.58 14.63
C ARG A 117 17.99 -10.09 13.59
N LYS A 118 16.70 -10.16 13.92
CA LYS A 118 15.63 -9.77 13.02
C LYS A 118 14.70 -8.78 13.72
N LEU A 119 14.10 -7.91 12.93
CA LEU A 119 13.12 -6.97 13.43
C LEU A 119 11.79 -7.69 13.69
N MET A 120 11.18 -7.42 14.84
CA MET A 120 9.82 -7.86 15.15
C MET A 120 8.82 -7.17 14.22
N ARG A 121 7.70 -7.84 13.98
CA ARG A 121 6.60 -7.31 13.19
C ARG A 121 5.33 -7.25 14.03
N LYS A 122 4.68 -6.11 13.96
CA LYS A 122 3.36 -5.88 14.52
C LYS A 122 2.37 -5.88 13.37
N LEU A 123 1.41 -6.78 13.43
CA LEU A 123 0.39 -6.99 12.42
C LEU A 123 -0.96 -6.63 13.00
N ARG A 124 -1.76 -5.89 12.24
CA ARG A 124 -3.14 -5.55 12.60
C ARG A 124 -4.08 -6.23 11.62
N PHE A 125 -5.00 -6.99 12.19
CA PHE A 125 -6.06 -7.67 11.46
C PHE A 125 -7.41 -7.01 11.73
N GLU A 126 -8.25 -6.94 10.72
CA GLU A 126 -9.62 -6.48 10.81
C GLU A 126 -10.52 -7.52 10.13
N GLY A 127 -11.45 -8.11 10.89
CA GLY A 127 -12.24 -9.25 10.40
C GLY A 127 -11.39 -10.45 10.00
N GLY A 128 -10.27 -10.67 10.66
CA GLY A 128 -9.33 -11.74 10.33
C GLY A 128 -8.45 -11.48 9.10
N VAL A 129 -8.53 -10.29 8.48
CA VAL A 129 -7.73 -9.92 7.30
C VAL A 129 -6.65 -8.92 7.69
N LEU A 130 -5.41 -9.15 7.24
CA LEU A 130 -4.26 -8.28 7.50
C LEU A 130 -4.43 -6.94 6.77
N VAL A 131 -4.46 -5.86 7.54
CA VAL A 131 -4.65 -4.48 7.02
C VAL A 131 -3.46 -3.57 7.27
N SER A 132 -2.53 -3.97 8.15
CA SER A 132 -1.36 -3.13 8.43
C SER A 132 -0.20 -3.96 8.98
N ILE A 133 0.99 -3.67 8.48
CA ILE A 133 2.26 -4.27 8.89
C ILE A 133 3.15 -3.15 9.43
N ARG A 134 3.61 -3.28 10.67
CA ARG A 134 4.56 -2.32 11.26
C ARG A 134 5.84 -3.01 11.69
N THR A 135 6.96 -2.41 11.37
CA THR A 135 8.26 -2.85 11.87
C THR A 135 8.48 -2.30 13.28
N MET A 136 8.95 -3.16 14.17
CA MET A 136 9.34 -2.82 15.54
C MET A 136 10.86 -2.93 15.70
N GLY A 137 11.35 -2.79 16.93
CA GLY A 137 12.75 -3.02 17.26
C GLY A 137 13.19 -4.47 17.03
N TYR A 138 14.46 -4.76 17.31
CA TYR A 138 14.99 -6.13 17.21
C TYR A 138 14.27 -7.07 18.17
N GLY A 139 14.15 -8.31 17.74
CA GLY A 139 13.59 -9.37 18.56
C GLY A 139 14.53 -9.81 19.68
N TYR A 140 14.09 -10.79 20.44
CA TYR A 140 14.80 -11.35 21.59
C TYR A 140 14.66 -12.87 21.61
N ILE A 141 15.49 -13.54 22.43
CA ILE A 141 15.36 -14.98 22.69
C ILE A 141 14.31 -15.15 23.80
N PRO A 142 13.18 -15.83 23.56
CA PRO A 142 12.20 -16.11 24.61
C PRO A 142 12.88 -16.88 25.76
N GLY A 143 12.71 -16.38 26.99
CA GLY A 143 13.28 -17.04 28.19
C GLY A 143 14.66 -16.57 28.63
N SER A 144 15.36 -15.70 27.89
CA SER A 144 16.58 -15.04 28.37
C SER A 144 16.22 -13.81 29.21
N ARG A 145 16.19 -13.95 30.50
CA ARG A 145 16.24 -12.87 31.50
C ARG A 145 17.55 -12.95 32.25
#